data_a424b9105a32ad638d6cf0d8aee8a3c6
#
_entry.id   a424b9105a32ad638d6cf0d8aee8a3c6
#
_cell.length_a   1.000
_cell.length_b   1.000
_cell.length_c   1.000
_cell.angle_alpha   90.00
_cell.angle_beta   90.00
_cell.angle_gamma   90.00
#
_symmetry.space_group_name_H-M   'P 1'
#
loop_
_entity.id
_entity.type
_entity.pdbx_description
1 polymer ?
#
loop_
_entity_poly.entity_id
_entity_poly.type
_entity_poly.pdbx_seq_one_letter_code
_entity_poly.pdbx_strand_id
1 'polypeptide(L)'
;MRKKDVLLTNAIAQPNGLRIYLLGPLRIEREQETIRLSRRKVEALLAYLLLHPERQTRDHLATLFWGDSSDSQARHSLRTALAALRKEVDADLLLVDRDHVQLNPDCTVWTDLDELLAIEDELEKLNPTALPARLTLWQGELLAGFYEEWLTSEREHYRTRLLTLFLQATQALRSQSDYATAITVAQQILTIDPANEQAHQHLMFCYLATGDRPAALRQYEQCERALLEDLDAPPMPETTALYHWIKQQAGTETTTAAKITNLPIPLTSFVGRTEETAAVKHLLNPLAGKTRLLTLTGAGGSGKTRLAIQAATDLIDRFAHGVWWVELATLTAGDQVARAIAKALGIAERANEAILQSVINFLADKPLLLIIDNCEHLVEATAQLVDELLSRCPHLQIMTTSREALNVGGETLWPVPTLTLPDPQAIQLTDLLLQFA
;
A
#
# COMPACT_ATOMS: atom_id res chain seq x y z
N MET A 1 -1.93 -27.90 -2.23
CA MET A 1 -1.01 -27.31 -3.22
C MET A 1 -1.78 -27.14 -4.52
N ARG A 2 -2.18 -25.95 -4.86
CA ARG A 2 -3.04 -25.64 -6.01
C ARG A 2 -2.18 -25.52 -7.27
N LYS A 3 -2.60 -26.14 -8.37
CA LYS A 3 -1.94 -26.12 -9.69
C LYS A 3 -1.69 -24.72 -10.29
N LYS A 4 -2.07 -23.65 -9.60
CA LYS A 4 -1.81 -22.24 -10.00
C LYS A 4 -0.36 -21.78 -9.81
N ASP A 5 0.41 -22.41 -8.91
CA ASP A 5 1.76 -21.95 -8.54
C ASP A 5 2.87 -22.23 -9.58
N VAL A 6 2.57 -23.01 -10.61
CA VAL A 6 3.57 -23.40 -11.62
C VAL A 6 3.45 -22.58 -12.91
N LEU A 7 2.32 -21.88 -13.13
CA LEU A 7 2.04 -21.19 -14.41
C LEU A 7 2.52 -19.72 -14.45
N LEU A 8 2.75 -19.08 -13.29
CA LEU A 8 3.01 -17.63 -13.22
C LEU A 8 4.46 -17.22 -13.51
N THR A 9 5.43 -18.12 -13.37
CA THR A 9 6.86 -17.78 -13.55
C THR A 9 7.33 -17.81 -15.01
N ASN A 10 6.52 -18.36 -15.93
CA ASN A 10 6.91 -18.57 -17.33
C ASN A 10 6.18 -17.71 -18.37
N ALA A 11 5.18 -16.91 -17.99
CA ALA A 11 4.34 -16.20 -18.95
C ALA A 11 5.05 -15.04 -19.68
N ILE A 12 5.99 -14.38 -19.02
CA ILE A 12 6.82 -13.31 -19.65
C ILE A 12 7.81 -13.90 -20.66
N ALA A 13 8.13 -15.20 -20.56
CA ALA A 13 9.19 -15.87 -21.32
C ALA A 13 8.72 -16.73 -22.50
N GLN A 14 7.41 -16.82 -22.80
CA GLN A 14 6.95 -17.57 -23.97
C GLN A 14 6.62 -16.63 -25.15
N PRO A 15 7.51 -16.52 -26.16
CA PRO A 15 7.27 -15.67 -27.33
C PRO A 15 6.14 -16.14 -28.24
N ASN A 16 5.59 -17.33 -28.05
CA ASN A 16 4.68 -18.00 -28.98
C ASN A 16 3.23 -18.15 -28.46
N GLY A 17 2.83 -17.44 -27.39
CA GLY A 17 1.49 -17.50 -26.79
C GLY A 17 0.52 -16.45 -27.34
N LEU A 18 -0.78 -16.70 -27.15
CA LEU A 18 -1.84 -15.73 -27.39
C LEU A 18 -1.80 -14.64 -26.31
N ARG A 19 -1.62 -13.38 -26.71
CA ARG A 19 -1.63 -12.21 -25.83
C ARG A 19 -2.83 -11.32 -26.13
N ILE A 20 -3.58 -10.95 -25.12
CA ILE A 20 -4.75 -10.10 -25.27
C ILE A 20 -4.63 -8.95 -24.28
N TYR A 21 -4.61 -7.73 -24.81
CA TYR A 21 -4.52 -6.51 -24.05
C TYR A 21 -5.93 -5.96 -23.86
N LEU A 22 -6.35 -5.82 -22.61
CA LEU A 22 -7.68 -5.36 -22.20
C LEU A 22 -7.63 -3.94 -21.62
N LEU A 23 -6.47 -3.49 -21.14
CA LEU A 23 -6.27 -2.19 -20.52
C LEU A 23 -5.90 -1.14 -21.57
N GLY A 24 -6.91 -0.47 -22.08
CA GLY A 24 -6.86 0.40 -23.24
C GLY A 24 -7.69 -0.16 -24.40
N PRO A 25 -7.40 0.20 -25.65
CA PRO A 25 -8.04 -0.42 -26.83
C PRO A 25 -7.71 -1.92 -26.89
N LEU A 26 -8.73 -2.75 -27.16
CA LEU A 26 -8.52 -4.20 -27.31
C LEU A 26 -7.47 -4.48 -28.40
N ARG A 27 -6.47 -5.26 -28.06
CA ARG A 27 -5.42 -5.70 -28.96
C ARG A 27 -5.15 -7.19 -28.74
N ILE A 28 -5.08 -7.95 -29.81
CA ILE A 28 -4.84 -9.39 -29.80
C ILE A 28 -3.57 -9.65 -30.59
N GLU A 29 -2.63 -10.38 -30.01
CA GLU A 29 -1.34 -10.70 -30.62
C GLU A 29 -1.04 -12.19 -30.50
N ARG A 30 -0.48 -12.76 -31.55
CA ARG A 30 0.12 -14.09 -31.54
C ARG A 30 1.45 -14.03 -32.29
N GLU A 31 2.53 -14.52 -31.66
CA GLU A 31 3.87 -14.53 -32.27
C GLU A 31 4.32 -13.14 -32.78
N GLN A 32 3.91 -12.07 -32.06
CA GLN A 32 4.12 -10.66 -32.42
C GLN A 32 3.32 -10.15 -33.61
N GLU A 33 2.44 -10.96 -34.17
CA GLU A 33 1.50 -10.52 -35.21
C GLU A 33 0.16 -10.11 -34.58
N THR A 34 -0.37 -8.96 -35.03
CA THR A 34 -1.67 -8.46 -34.54
C THR A 34 -2.81 -9.18 -35.26
N ILE A 35 -3.68 -9.83 -34.49
CA ILE A 35 -4.91 -10.44 -34.99
C ILE A 35 -6.03 -9.40 -34.95
N ARG A 36 -6.67 -9.16 -36.07
CA ARG A 36 -7.86 -8.30 -36.15
C ARG A 36 -9.11 -9.15 -36.38
N LEU A 37 -10.08 -8.97 -35.46
CA LEU A 37 -11.36 -9.64 -35.59
C LEU A 37 -12.27 -8.89 -36.56
N SER A 38 -13.07 -9.67 -37.33
CA SER A 38 -13.89 -9.16 -38.42
C SER A 38 -15.07 -8.29 -37.96
N ARG A 39 -15.49 -8.39 -36.71
CA ARG A 39 -16.71 -7.74 -36.19
C ARG A 39 -16.54 -7.33 -34.74
N ARG A 40 -16.95 -6.10 -34.40
CA ARG A 40 -16.90 -5.55 -33.04
C ARG A 40 -17.62 -6.39 -31.97
N LYS A 41 -18.79 -6.98 -32.33
CA LYS A 41 -19.51 -7.89 -31.38
C LYS A 41 -18.75 -9.19 -31.11
N VAL A 42 -17.85 -9.62 -31.99
CA VAL A 42 -16.96 -10.77 -31.77
C VAL A 42 -15.84 -10.39 -30.80
N GLU A 43 -15.29 -9.18 -30.95
CA GLU A 43 -14.33 -8.60 -29.99
C GLU A 43 -14.92 -8.47 -28.60
N ALA A 44 -16.13 -7.89 -28.47
CA ALA A 44 -16.82 -7.73 -27.21
C ALA A 44 -17.17 -9.08 -26.54
N LEU A 45 -17.57 -10.09 -27.32
CA LEU A 45 -17.81 -11.45 -26.82
C LEU A 45 -16.52 -12.10 -26.28
N LEU A 46 -15.40 -11.96 -27.00
CA LEU A 46 -14.10 -12.46 -26.53
C LEU A 46 -13.71 -11.80 -25.20
N ALA A 47 -13.80 -10.48 -25.15
CA ALA A 47 -13.49 -9.71 -23.93
C ALA A 47 -14.37 -10.12 -22.75
N TYR A 48 -15.67 -10.31 -22.97
CA TYR A 48 -16.59 -10.80 -21.95
C TYR A 48 -16.18 -12.17 -21.41
N LEU A 49 -15.86 -13.13 -22.30
CA LEU A 49 -15.45 -14.47 -21.90
C LEU A 49 -14.11 -14.49 -21.16
N LEU A 50 -13.21 -13.53 -21.43
CA LEU A 50 -11.95 -13.37 -20.70
C LEU A 50 -12.18 -12.83 -19.28
N LEU A 51 -13.10 -11.86 -19.12
CA LEU A 51 -13.45 -11.29 -17.82
C LEU A 51 -14.32 -12.24 -16.97
N HIS A 52 -15.06 -13.14 -17.62
CA HIS A 52 -15.95 -14.13 -17.01
C HIS A 52 -15.56 -15.55 -17.44
N PRO A 53 -14.44 -16.10 -16.92
CA PRO A 53 -13.90 -17.39 -17.34
C PRO A 53 -14.74 -18.59 -16.93
N GLU A 54 -15.75 -18.38 -16.07
CA GLU A 54 -16.70 -19.42 -15.67
C GLU A 54 -17.63 -19.80 -16.84
N ARG A 55 -18.26 -20.95 -16.67
CA ARG A 55 -19.14 -21.52 -17.68
C ARG A 55 -20.39 -20.68 -17.93
N GLN A 56 -20.52 -20.07 -19.11
CA GLN A 56 -21.61 -19.19 -19.52
C GLN A 56 -22.69 -19.94 -20.29
N THR A 57 -23.97 -19.66 -20.06
CA THR A 57 -25.04 -20.25 -20.87
C THR A 57 -25.13 -19.55 -22.22
N ARG A 58 -25.44 -20.31 -23.28
CA ARG A 58 -25.59 -19.75 -24.63
C ARG A 58 -26.76 -18.78 -24.73
N ASP A 59 -27.84 -19.04 -23.98
CA ASP A 59 -29.00 -18.15 -23.95
C ASP A 59 -28.66 -16.80 -23.28
N HIS A 60 -27.90 -16.82 -22.19
CA HIS A 60 -27.41 -15.60 -21.58
C HIS A 60 -26.56 -14.77 -22.56
N LEU A 61 -25.57 -15.39 -23.21
CA LEU A 61 -24.72 -14.69 -24.17
C LEU A 61 -25.50 -14.18 -25.38
N ALA A 62 -26.47 -14.96 -25.88
CA ALA A 62 -27.32 -14.54 -27.01
C ALA A 62 -28.17 -13.31 -26.63
N THR A 63 -28.76 -13.29 -25.43
CA THR A 63 -29.54 -12.15 -24.94
C THR A 63 -28.64 -10.94 -24.69
N LEU A 64 -27.49 -11.13 -24.04
CA LEU A 64 -26.57 -10.03 -23.69
C LEU A 64 -26.06 -9.28 -24.92
N PHE A 65 -25.69 -10.01 -26.01
CA PHE A 65 -25.07 -9.39 -27.17
C PHE A 65 -26.04 -9.11 -28.32
N TRP A 66 -27.18 -9.77 -28.39
CA TRP A 66 -28.15 -9.66 -29.48
C TRP A 66 -29.61 -9.62 -28.98
N GLY A 67 -29.87 -9.08 -27.79
CA GLY A 67 -31.20 -9.00 -27.16
C GLY A 67 -32.24 -8.24 -28.00
N ASP A 68 -31.79 -7.32 -28.88
CA ASP A 68 -32.70 -6.57 -29.78
C ASP A 68 -33.22 -7.43 -30.96
N SER A 69 -32.72 -8.65 -31.12
CA SER A 69 -33.10 -9.57 -32.18
C SER A 69 -34.04 -10.65 -31.67
N SER A 70 -34.75 -11.35 -32.58
CA SER A 70 -35.49 -12.54 -32.15
C SER A 70 -34.56 -13.63 -31.59
N ASP A 71 -35.04 -14.45 -30.66
CA ASP A 71 -34.24 -15.53 -30.03
C ASP A 71 -33.50 -16.42 -31.03
N SER A 72 -34.19 -16.75 -32.13
CA SER A 72 -33.59 -17.59 -33.21
C SER A 72 -32.44 -16.87 -33.94
N GLN A 73 -32.59 -15.57 -34.17
CA GLN A 73 -31.55 -14.74 -34.80
C GLN A 73 -30.38 -14.50 -33.84
N ALA A 74 -30.67 -14.20 -32.53
CA ALA A 74 -29.67 -14.04 -31.50
C ALA A 74 -28.79 -15.29 -31.34
N ARG A 75 -29.41 -16.49 -31.28
CA ARG A 75 -28.69 -17.77 -31.21
C ARG A 75 -27.89 -18.06 -32.48
N HIS A 76 -28.40 -17.69 -33.67
CA HIS A 76 -27.65 -17.81 -34.91
C HIS A 76 -26.43 -16.89 -34.95
N SER A 77 -26.59 -15.63 -34.52
CA SER A 77 -25.52 -14.64 -34.44
C SER A 77 -24.43 -15.08 -33.44
N LEU A 78 -24.81 -15.59 -32.27
CA LEU A 78 -23.85 -16.16 -31.30
C LEU A 78 -23.07 -17.33 -31.92
N ARG A 79 -23.75 -18.27 -32.63
CA ARG A 79 -23.07 -19.39 -33.31
C ARG A 79 -22.02 -18.89 -34.28
N THR A 80 -22.38 -17.87 -35.08
CA THR A 80 -21.49 -17.27 -36.07
C THR A 80 -20.29 -16.60 -35.42
N ALA A 81 -20.52 -15.88 -34.30
CA ALA A 81 -19.45 -15.22 -33.54
C ALA A 81 -18.47 -16.23 -32.91
N LEU A 82 -18.99 -17.32 -32.30
CA LEU A 82 -18.14 -18.39 -31.75
C LEU A 82 -17.32 -19.10 -32.83
N ALA A 83 -17.89 -19.29 -34.03
CA ALA A 83 -17.16 -19.85 -35.17
C ALA A 83 -16.06 -18.90 -35.66
N ALA A 84 -16.32 -17.58 -35.66
CA ALA A 84 -15.33 -16.57 -36.00
C ALA A 84 -14.16 -16.56 -35.00
N LEU A 85 -14.43 -16.60 -33.69
CA LEU A 85 -13.39 -16.68 -32.67
C LEU A 85 -12.48 -17.89 -32.84
N ARG A 86 -13.06 -19.06 -33.09
CA ARG A 86 -12.28 -20.27 -33.32
C ARG A 86 -11.43 -20.20 -34.59
N LYS A 87 -11.93 -19.54 -35.64
CA LYS A 87 -11.22 -19.41 -36.91
C LYS A 87 -10.15 -18.31 -36.90
N GLU A 88 -10.47 -17.16 -36.30
CA GLU A 88 -9.65 -15.93 -36.38
C GLU A 88 -8.65 -15.82 -35.27
N VAL A 89 -8.98 -16.36 -34.06
CA VAL A 89 -8.10 -16.34 -32.89
C VAL A 89 -7.43 -17.68 -32.68
N ASP A 90 -8.18 -18.69 -32.23
CA ASP A 90 -7.65 -20.04 -31.99
C ASP A 90 -8.76 -21.10 -32.01
N ALA A 91 -8.51 -22.24 -32.66
CA ALA A 91 -9.46 -23.34 -32.75
C ALA A 91 -9.80 -23.94 -31.36
N ASP A 92 -8.81 -23.97 -30.49
CA ASP A 92 -8.90 -24.57 -29.14
C ASP A 92 -9.20 -23.54 -28.03
N LEU A 93 -9.43 -22.27 -28.39
CA LEU A 93 -9.68 -21.19 -27.42
C LEU A 93 -10.93 -21.45 -26.57
N LEU A 94 -11.96 -22.06 -27.15
CA LEU A 94 -13.28 -22.19 -26.53
C LEU A 94 -13.73 -23.64 -26.43
N LEU A 95 -14.19 -24.04 -25.27
CA LEU A 95 -15.01 -25.22 -25.06
C LEU A 95 -16.49 -24.83 -25.23
N VAL A 96 -17.15 -25.42 -26.21
CA VAL A 96 -18.54 -25.11 -26.59
C VAL A 96 -19.33 -26.40 -26.65
N ASP A 97 -20.34 -26.53 -25.80
CA ASP A 97 -21.31 -27.61 -25.86
C ASP A 97 -22.70 -27.11 -26.35
N ARG A 98 -23.73 -27.93 -26.13
CA ARG A 98 -25.09 -27.59 -26.58
C ARG A 98 -25.64 -26.35 -25.88
N ASP A 99 -25.34 -26.20 -24.58
CA ASP A 99 -26.00 -25.23 -23.70
C ASP A 99 -25.04 -24.17 -23.17
N HIS A 100 -23.71 -24.41 -23.21
CA HIS A 100 -22.72 -23.54 -22.59
C HIS A 100 -21.52 -23.23 -23.48
N VAL A 101 -20.82 -22.19 -23.08
CA VAL A 101 -19.53 -21.72 -23.61
C VAL A 101 -18.62 -21.35 -22.46
N GLN A 102 -17.35 -21.70 -22.54
CA GLN A 102 -16.31 -21.21 -21.64
C GLN A 102 -14.97 -21.13 -22.38
N LEU A 103 -14.04 -20.37 -21.81
CA LEU A 103 -12.64 -20.44 -22.25
C LEU A 103 -12.09 -21.82 -21.94
N ASN A 104 -11.28 -22.34 -22.86
CA ASN A 104 -10.61 -23.62 -22.64
C ASN A 104 -9.49 -23.44 -21.61
N PRO A 105 -9.56 -24.08 -20.43
CA PRO A 105 -8.53 -23.95 -19.39
C PRO A 105 -7.16 -24.50 -19.78
N ASP A 106 -7.12 -25.34 -20.84
CA ASP A 106 -5.86 -25.88 -21.37
C ASP A 106 -5.22 -24.92 -22.40
N CYS A 107 -5.96 -23.90 -22.86
CA CYS A 107 -5.44 -22.86 -23.75
C CYS A 107 -4.80 -21.75 -22.91
N THR A 108 -3.50 -21.55 -23.05
CA THR A 108 -2.79 -20.49 -22.33
C THR A 108 -3.02 -19.15 -23.04
N VAL A 109 -3.79 -18.30 -22.38
CA VAL A 109 -4.01 -16.90 -22.79
C VAL A 109 -3.36 -15.99 -21.75
N TRP A 110 -2.51 -15.08 -22.19
CA TRP A 110 -1.96 -14.04 -21.34
C TRP A 110 -2.78 -12.77 -21.52
N THR A 111 -3.13 -12.10 -20.40
CA THR A 111 -3.74 -10.77 -20.44
C THR A 111 -2.92 -9.78 -19.61
N ASP A 112 -2.91 -8.52 -20.04
CA ASP A 112 -2.29 -7.41 -19.29
C ASP A 112 -3.01 -7.17 -17.95
N LEU A 113 -4.30 -7.41 -17.89
CA LEU A 113 -5.10 -7.31 -16.67
C LEU A 113 -4.69 -8.37 -15.63
N ASP A 114 -4.58 -9.66 -16.03
CA ASP A 114 -4.17 -10.73 -15.13
C ASP A 114 -2.73 -10.52 -14.64
N GLU A 115 -1.84 -10.02 -15.50
CA GLU A 115 -0.46 -9.70 -15.16
C GLU A 115 -0.37 -8.59 -14.10
N LEU A 116 -1.23 -7.55 -14.19
CA LEU A 116 -1.29 -6.51 -13.17
C LEU A 116 -1.91 -7.03 -11.86
N LEU A 117 -2.99 -7.81 -11.95
CA LEU A 117 -3.65 -8.35 -10.77
C LEU A 117 -2.77 -9.37 -10.02
N ALA A 118 -1.84 -10.04 -10.71
CA ALA A 118 -0.90 -10.96 -10.08
C ALA A 118 0.04 -10.26 -9.07
N ILE A 119 0.19 -8.93 -9.14
CA ILE A 119 0.93 -8.13 -8.15
C ILE A 119 0.33 -8.31 -6.74
N GLU A 120 -1.01 -8.53 -6.64
CA GLU A 120 -1.70 -8.72 -5.36
C GLU A 120 -1.14 -9.91 -4.56
N ASP A 121 -0.87 -11.02 -5.24
CA ASP A 121 -0.31 -12.23 -4.63
C ASP A 121 1.19 -12.10 -4.27
N GLU A 122 1.85 -11.09 -4.84
CA GLU A 122 3.29 -10.84 -4.69
C GLU A 122 3.62 -9.68 -3.76
N LEU A 123 2.63 -8.97 -3.19
CA LEU A 123 2.82 -7.75 -2.40
C LEU A 123 3.85 -7.91 -1.26
N GLU A 124 3.88 -9.09 -0.61
CA GLU A 124 4.83 -9.39 0.47
C GLU A 124 6.28 -9.57 -0.03
N LYS A 125 6.44 -9.98 -1.30
CA LYS A 125 7.72 -10.28 -1.95
C LYS A 125 7.97 -9.38 -3.15
N LEU A 126 7.37 -8.18 -3.13
CA LEU A 126 7.40 -7.27 -4.25
C LEU A 126 8.83 -7.03 -4.73
N ASN A 127 9.08 -7.35 -5.99
CA ASN A 127 10.36 -7.05 -6.64
C ASN A 127 10.30 -5.63 -7.21
N PRO A 128 10.97 -4.64 -6.60
CA PRO A 128 10.93 -3.25 -7.04
C PRO A 128 11.40 -3.08 -8.49
N THR A 129 12.29 -3.95 -8.96
CA THR A 129 12.89 -3.85 -10.30
C THR A 129 11.90 -4.25 -11.41
N ALA A 130 10.98 -5.16 -11.14
CA ALA A 130 10.01 -5.65 -12.12
C ALA A 130 8.72 -4.82 -12.18
N LEU A 131 8.37 -4.14 -11.09
CA LEU A 131 7.11 -3.45 -10.95
C LEU A 131 6.91 -2.31 -11.96
N PRO A 132 7.88 -1.41 -12.23
CA PRO A 132 7.71 -0.35 -13.23
C PRO A 132 7.36 -0.87 -14.62
N ALA A 133 7.95 -1.99 -15.04
CA ALA A 133 7.63 -2.62 -16.32
C ALA A 133 6.17 -3.14 -16.37
N ARG A 134 5.67 -3.72 -15.28
CA ARG A 134 4.27 -4.15 -15.19
C ARG A 134 3.30 -2.96 -15.23
N LEU A 135 3.63 -1.86 -14.58
CA LEU A 135 2.78 -0.67 -14.59
C LEU A 135 2.58 -0.08 -15.99
N THR A 136 3.54 -0.27 -16.91
CA THR A 136 3.40 0.17 -18.32
C THR A 136 2.32 -0.60 -19.08
N LEU A 137 1.82 -1.72 -18.54
CA LEU A 137 0.70 -2.45 -19.11
C LEU A 137 -0.61 -1.68 -19.00
N TRP A 138 -0.74 -0.76 -18.07
CA TRP A 138 -1.87 0.16 -18.02
C TRP A 138 -1.76 1.17 -19.16
N GLN A 139 -2.52 0.94 -20.23
CA GLN A 139 -2.59 1.81 -21.41
C GLN A 139 -3.85 2.69 -21.42
N GLY A 140 -4.74 2.51 -20.46
CA GLY A 140 -6.00 3.23 -20.35
C GLY A 140 -7.11 2.42 -19.72
N GLU A 141 -8.32 2.95 -19.80
CA GLU A 141 -9.53 2.30 -19.28
C GLU A 141 -9.76 0.93 -19.91
N LEU A 142 -10.29 0.00 -19.12
CA LEU A 142 -10.65 -1.34 -19.57
C LEU A 142 -11.50 -1.28 -20.85
N LEU A 143 -11.00 -1.91 -21.93
CA LEU A 143 -11.66 -1.97 -23.24
C LEU A 143 -12.06 -0.59 -23.77
N ALA A 144 -11.12 0.35 -23.78
CA ALA A 144 -11.35 1.70 -24.28
C ALA A 144 -11.97 1.70 -25.69
N GLY A 145 -13.03 2.49 -25.85
CA GLY A 145 -13.76 2.55 -27.11
C GLY A 145 -14.93 1.55 -27.24
N PHE A 146 -15.13 0.63 -26.31
CA PHE A 146 -16.34 -0.20 -26.22
C PHE A 146 -17.41 0.52 -25.38
N TYR A 147 -18.69 0.35 -25.71
CA TYR A 147 -19.82 1.06 -25.09
C TYR A 147 -20.95 0.10 -24.72
N GLU A 148 -20.65 -1.17 -24.54
CA GLU A 148 -21.59 -2.20 -24.09
C GLU A 148 -22.01 -1.94 -22.64
N GLU A 149 -23.30 -2.05 -22.33
CA GLU A 149 -23.87 -1.75 -21.03
C GLU A 149 -23.24 -2.57 -19.89
N TRP A 150 -22.98 -3.85 -20.15
CA TRP A 150 -22.34 -4.76 -19.18
C TRP A 150 -20.93 -4.32 -18.77
N LEU A 151 -20.24 -3.56 -19.62
CA LEU A 151 -18.86 -3.15 -19.38
C LEU A 151 -18.73 -2.03 -18.33
N THR A 152 -19.79 -1.27 -18.10
CA THR A 152 -19.74 -0.14 -17.14
C THR A 152 -19.42 -0.62 -15.73
N SER A 153 -20.07 -1.69 -15.27
CA SER A 153 -19.81 -2.28 -13.96
C SER A 153 -18.42 -2.92 -13.87
N GLU A 154 -17.98 -3.56 -14.95
CA GLU A 154 -16.65 -4.17 -14.99
C GLU A 154 -15.53 -3.13 -14.94
N ARG A 155 -15.68 -2.02 -15.65
CA ARG A 155 -14.73 -0.91 -15.61
C ARG A 155 -14.56 -0.37 -14.20
N GLU A 156 -15.65 -0.10 -13.50
CA GLU A 156 -15.59 0.43 -12.15
C GLU A 156 -15.02 -0.59 -11.16
N HIS A 157 -15.40 -1.86 -11.30
CA HIS A 157 -14.84 -2.95 -10.51
C HIS A 157 -13.32 -3.05 -10.65
N TYR A 158 -12.81 -3.16 -11.87
CA TYR A 158 -11.37 -3.32 -12.10
C TYR A 158 -10.60 -2.02 -11.84
N ARG A 159 -11.18 -0.84 -12.11
CA ARG A 159 -10.59 0.44 -11.74
C ARG A 159 -10.35 0.51 -10.23
N THR A 160 -11.37 0.24 -9.43
CA THR A 160 -11.29 0.26 -7.96
C THR A 160 -10.27 -0.75 -7.45
N ARG A 161 -10.28 -1.96 -7.99
CA ARG A 161 -9.35 -3.02 -7.60
C ARG A 161 -7.90 -2.65 -7.90
N LEU A 162 -7.62 -2.13 -9.09
CA LEU A 162 -6.27 -1.72 -9.50
C LEU A 162 -5.77 -0.51 -8.69
N LEU A 163 -6.64 0.47 -8.41
CA LEU A 163 -6.29 1.60 -7.53
C LEU A 163 -5.90 1.11 -6.13
N THR A 164 -6.67 0.21 -5.55
CA THR A 164 -6.38 -0.38 -4.23
C THR A 164 -5.04 -1.12 -4.24
N LEU A 165 -4.80 -1.93 -5.26
CA LEU A 165 -3.55 -2.67 -5.45
C LEU A 165 -2.33 -1.74 -5.54
N PHE A 166 -2.42 -0.68 -6.35
CA PHE A 166 -1.32 0.27 -6.52
C PHE A 166 -1.05 1.10 -5.25
N LEU A 167 -2.10 1.44 -4.49
CA LEU A 167 -1.93 2.08 -3.18
C LEU A 167 -1.19 1.16 -2.19
N GLN A 168 -1.56 -0.11 -2.12
CA GLN A 168 -0.88 -1.11 -1.28
C GLN A 168 0.57 -1.31 -1.73
N ALA A 169 0.83 -1.42 -3.03
CA ALA A 169 2.17 -1.52 -3.59
C ALA A 169 3.02 -0.28 -3.24
N THR A 170 2.46 0.92 -3.36
CA THR A 170 3.14 2.16 -2.99
C THR A 170 3.51 2.16 -1.51
N GLN A 171 2.61 1.72 -0.64
CA GLN A 171 2.87 1.63 0.80
C GLN A 171 3.95 0.60 1.13
N ALA A 172 3.93 -0.58 0.48
CA ALA A 172 4.95 -1.62 0.65
C ALA A 172 6.35 -1.13 0.22
N LEU A 173 6.45 -0.45 -0.93
CA LEU A 173 7.70 0.14 -1.42
C LEU A 173 8.23 1.22 -0.47
N ARG A 174 7.36 2.08 0.06
CA ARG A 174 7.74 3.08 1.06
C ARG A 174 8.30 2.44 2.32
N SER A 175 7.69 1.36 2.81
CA SER A 175 8.19 0.63 3.99
C SER A 175 9.57 -0.01 3.75
N GLN A 176 9.90 -0.33 2.50
CA GLN A 176 11.21 -0.80 2.06
C GLN A 176 12.19 0.34 1.75
N SER A 177 11.76 1.61 1.91
CA SER A 177 12.55 2.81 1.56
C SER A 177 12.89 2.93 0.06
N ASP A 178 12.18 2.21 -0.82
CA ASP A 178 12.28 2.38 -2.27
C ASP A 178 11.35 3.51 -2.74
N TYR A 179 11.75 4.73 -2.44
CA TYR A 179 10.95 5.91 -2.75
C TYR A 179 10.88 6.18 -4.26
N ALA A 180 11.90 5.80 -5.02
CA ALA A 180 11.92 6.02 -6.47
C ALA A 180 10.83 5.21 -7.17
N THR A 181 10.74 3.91 -6.87
CA THR A 181 9.68 3.05 -7.40
C THR A 181 8.31 3.44 -6.85
N ALA A 182 8.21 3.80 -5.55
CA ALA A 182 6.98 4.28 -4.94
C ALA A 182 6.41 5.54 -5.65
N ILE A 183 7.27 6.49 -6.03
CA ILE A 183 6.88 7.67 -6.82
C ILE A 183 6.27 7.24 -8.16
N THR A 184 6.92 6.31 -8.87
CA THR A 184 6.43 5.83 -10.17
C THR A 184 5.04 5.19 -10.04
N VAL A 185 4.83 4.34 -9.03
CA VAL A 185 3.53 3.70 -8.79
C VAL A 185 2.47 4.74 -8.40
N ALA A 186 2.79 5.67 -7.51
CA ALA A 186 1.85 6.70 -7.08
C ALA A 186 1.48 7.66 -8.23
N GLN A 187 2.41 7.98 -9.13
CA GLN A 187 2.10 8.73 -10.35
C GLN A 187 1.15 7.97 -11.27
N GLN A 188 1.31 6.63 -11.37
CA GLN A 188 0.40 5.80 -12.14
C GLN A 188 -1.03 5.84 -11.57
N ILE A 189 -1.20 5.87 -10.25
CA ILE A 189 -2.52 6.05 -9.62
C ILE A 189 -3.16 7.35 -10.12
N LEU A 190 -2.42 8.45 -10.17
CA LEU A 190 -2.93 9.75 -10.62
C LEU A 190 -3.25 9.81 -12.12
N THR A 191 -2.75 8.88 -12.93
CA THR A 191 -3.22 8.75 -14.34
C THR A 191 -4.59 8.10 -14.42
N ILE A 192 -4.96 7.27 -13.43
CA ILE A 192 -6.24 6.57 -13.35
C ILE A 192 -7.29 7.44 -12.63
N ASP A 193 -6.86 8.10 -11.58
CA ASP A 193 -7.68 8.91 -10.68
C ASP A 193 -6.90 10.15 -10.22
N PRO A 194 -7.01 11.27 -10.97
CA PRO A 194 -6.28 12.50 -10.67
C PRO A 194 -6.60 13.11 -9.31
N ALA A 195 -7.81 12.86 -8.79
CA ALA A 195 -8.25 13.35 -7.48
C ALA A 195 -7.94 12.38 -6.33
N ASN A 196 -7.14 11.32 -6.57
CA ASN A 196 -6.78 10.36 -5.53
C ASN A 196 -5.86 10.98 -4.48
N GLU A 197 -6.45 11.42 -3.39
CA GLU A 197 -5.77 12.18 -2.35
C GLU A 197 -4.68 11.37 -1.63
N GLN A 198 -4.89 10.05 -1.45
CA GLN A 198 -3.88 9.17 -0.87
C GLN A 198 -2.62 9.07 -1.74
N ALA A 199 -2.78 9.02 -3.06
CA ALA A 199 -1.64 9.00 -3.98
C ALA A 199 -0.85 10.32 -3.91
N HIS A 200 -1.54 11.46 -3.83
CA HIS A 200 -0.90 12.75 -3.60
C HIS A 200 -0.11 12.79 -2.28
N GLN A 201 -0.69 12.30 -1.19
CA GLN A 201 0.00 12.21 0.10
C GLN A 201 1.24 11.31 0.02
N HIS A 202 1.14 10.17 -0.67
CA HIS A 202 2.29 9.28 -0.89
C HIS A 202 3.41 9.97 -1.67
N LEU A 203 3.08 10.72 -2.72
CA LEU A 203 4.04 11.49 -3.51
C LEU A 203 4.70 12.59 -2.69
N MET A 204 3.90 13.37 -1.94
CA MET A 204 4.43 14.41 -1.04
C MET A 204 5.45 13.84 -0.06
N PHE A 205 5.12 12.68 0.53
CA PHE A 205 6.03 12.00 1.44
C PHE A 205 7.31 11.51 0.74
N CYS A 206 7.18 10.82 -0.41
CA CYS A 206 8.33 10.27 -1.12
C CYS A 206 9.26 11.37 -1.62
N TYR A 207 8.73 12.49 -2.16
CA TYR A 207 9.54 13.64 -2.53
C TYR A 207 10.27 14.24 -1.35
N LEU A 208 9.63 14.34 -0.19
CA LEU A 208 10.29 14.83 1.00
C LEU A 208 11.38 13.86 1.48
N ALA A 209 11.12 12.57 1.49
CA ALA A 209 12.08 11.52 1.88
C ALA A 209 13.32 11.48 0.96
N THR A 210 13.17 11.86 -0.31
CA THR A 210 14.28 12.00 -1.27
C THR A 210 14.93 13.39 -1.25
N GLY A 211 14.48 14.29 -0.37
CA GLY A 211 15.05 15.64 -0.22
C GLY A 211 14.48 16.68 -1.19
N ASP A 212 13.53 16.32 -2.06
CA ASP A 212 12.87 17.26 -2.98
C ASP A 212 11.61 17.90 -2.36
N ARG A 213 11.85 18.74 -1.34
CA ARG A 213 10.78 19.49 -0.68
C ARG A 213 9.98 20.38 -1.64
N PRO A 214 10.59 21.08 -2.63
CA PRO A 214 9.83 21.84 -3.60
C PRO A 214 8.84 20.98 -4.40
N ALA A 215 9.22 19.75 -4.80
CA ALA A 215 8.30 18.83 -5.47
C ALA A 215 7.15 18.41 -4.55
N ALA A 216 7.44 18.14 -3.27
CA ALA A 216 6.40 17.81 -2.29
C ALA A 216 5.35 18.92 -2.14
N LEU A 217 5.77 20.19 -2.09
CA LEU A 217 4.86 21.35 -2.01
C LEU A 217 4.03 21.52 -3.30
N ARG A 218 4.67 21.38 -4.46
CA ARG A 218 3.96 21.43 -5.75
C ARG A 218 2.93 20.31 -5.88
N GLN A 219 3.21 19.15 -5.28
CA GLN A 219 2.28 18.02 -5.30
C GLN A 219 0.98 18.32 -4.54
N TYR A 220 1.04 19.09 -3.44
CA TYR A 220 -0.15 19.57 -2.75
C TYR A 220 -0.98 20.51 -3.64
N GLU A 221 -0.34 21.46 -4.34
CA GLU A 221 -1.03 22.37 -5.27
C GLU A 221 -1.72 21.61 -6.41
N GLN A 222 -1.12 20.51 -6.87
CA GLN A 222 -1.75 19.62 -7.86
C GLN A 222 -2.95 18.87 -7.27
N CYS A 223 -2.84 18.39 -6.03
CA CYS A 223 -3.93 17.76 -5.31
C CYS A 223 -5.13 18.70 -5.16
N GLU A 224 -4.88 19.89 -4.64
CA GLU A 224 -5.92 20.92 -4.45
C GLU A 224 -6.65 21.25 -5.76
N ARG A 225 -5.90 21.38 -6.86
CA ARG A 225 -6.47 21.64 -8.19
C ARG A 225 -7.32 20.46 -8.69
N ALA A 226 -6.81 19.24 -8.60
CA ALA A 226 -7.52 18.05 -9.05
C ALA A 226 -8.82 17.83 -8.27
N LEU A 227 -8.78 18.01 -6.95
CA LEU A 227 -9.98 17.89 -6.10
C LEU A 227 -11.02 18.98 -6.42
N LEU A 228 -10.57 20.19 -6.69
CA LEU A 228 -11.46 21.28 -7.07
C LEU A 228 -12.11 21.04 -8.45
N GLU A 229 -11.33 20.57 -9.43
CA GLU A 229 -11.81 20.31 -10.80
C GLU A 229 -12.76 19.10 -10.87
N ASP A 230 -12.47 18.00 -10.15
CA ASP A 230 -13.22 16.75 -10.26
C ASP A 230 -14.35 16.62 -9.23
N LEU A 231 -14.17 17.16 -8.02
CA LEU A 231 -15.08 16.93 -6.89
C LEU A 231 -15.67 18.22 -6.29
N ASP A 232 -15.22 19.41 -6.75
CA ASP A 232 -15.58 20.72 -6.15
C ASP A 232 -15.36 20.75 -4.62
N ALA A 233 -14.26 20.12 -4.15
CA ALA A 233 -13.96 19.93 -2.74
C ALA A 233 -12.53 20.35 -2.39
N PRO A 234 -12.28 20.86 -1.17
CA PRO A 234 -10.93 21.11 -0.70
C PRO A 234 -10.25 19.80 -0.28
N PRO A 235 -8.90 19.78 -0.18
CA PRO A 235 -8.17 18.65 0.38
C PRO A 235 -8.60 18.32 1.82
N MET A 236 -8.52 17.05 2.19
CA MET A 236 -8.78 16.60 3.56
C MET A 236 -7.84 17.27 4.58
N PRO A 237 -8.27 17.40 5.85
CA PRO A 237 -7.45 17.99 6.91
C PRO A 237 -6.07 17.35 7.04
N GLU A 238 -5.98 16.03 6.81
CA GLU A 238 -4.73 15.28 6.88
C GLU A 238 -3.73 15.69 5.80
N THR A 239 -4.19 15.90 4.58
CA THR A 239 -3.39 16.36 3.45
C THR A 239 -2.92 17.79 3.65
N THR A 240 -3.81 18.63 4.15
CA THR A 240 -3.51 20.02 4.51
C THR A 240 -2.50 20.08 5.66
N ALA A 241 -2.65 19.24 6.68
CA ALA A 241 -1.70 19.14 7.78
C ALA A 241 -0.31 18.69 7.31
N LEU A 242 -0.24 17.71 6.41
CA LEU A 242 1.01 17.26 5.78
C LEU A 242 1.68 18.42 5.02
N TYR A 243 0.93 19.20 4.23
CA TYR A 243 1.44 20.37 3.52
C TYR A 243 2.00 21.41 4.49
N HIS A 244 1.26 21.77 5.55
CA HIS A 244 1.72 22.74 6.54
C HIS A 244 2.98 22.25 7.26
N TRP A 245 3.03 20.98 7.59
CA TRP A 245 4.22 20.37 8.19
C TRP A 245 5.43 20.45 7.25
N ILE A 246 5.28 20.08 5.96
CA ILE A 246 6.32 20.22 4.95
C ILE A 246 6.74 21.69 4.80
N LYS A 247 5.79 22.62 4.84
CA LYS A 247 6.03 24.07 4.69
C LYS A 247 6.79 24.66 5.89
N GLN A 248 6.48 24.24 7.10
CA GLN A 248 7.15 24.68 8.32
C GLN A 248 8.61 24.23 8.41
N GLN A 249 8.98 23.17 7.71
CA GLN A 249 10.38 22.73 7.59
C GLN A 249 11.27 23.78 6.86
N ALA A 250 10.70 24.87 6.33
CA ALA A 250 11.44 25.93 5.65
C ALA A 250 12.13 26.96 6.57
N GLY A 251 11.78 26.98 7.85
CA GLY A 251 12.29 27.98 8.81
C GLY A 251 13.66 27.65 9.40
N THR A 252 14.28 26.55 9.04
CA THR A 252 15.58 26.10 9.58
C THR A 252 16.59 25.78 8.48
N GLU A 253 16.75 26.69 7.50
CA GLU A 253 17.97 26.73 6.69
C GLU A 253 19.10 27.36 7.51
N THR A 254 19.62 26.63 8.44
CA THR A 254 20.99 26.74 8.94
C THR A 254 21.45 25.33 9.31
N THR A 255 22.24 24.75 8.41
CA THR A 255 23.17 23.63 8.66
C THR A 255 22.72 22.59 9.71
N THR A 256 21.83 21.66 9.33
CA THR A 256 21.81 20.35 10.00
C THR A 256 21.27 19.28 9.02
N ALA A 257 21.95 18.15 8.98
CA ALA A 257 21.61 16.95 8.21
C ALA A 257 20.11 16.64 8.26
N ALA A 258 19.54 16.18 7.14
CA ALA A 258 18.16 15.72 7.03
C ALA A 258 17.77 14.92 8.28
N LYS A 259 16.72 15.33 8.99
CA LYS A 259 16.22 14.61 10.18
C LYS A 259 15.71 13.26 9.72
N ILE A 260 16.51 12.26 9.95
CA ILE A 260 16.28 10.90 9.49
C ILE A 260 15.28 10.25 10.45
N THR A 261 14.06 9.96 9.99
CA THR A 261 13.07 9.19 10.73
C THR A 261 12.34 8.24 9.79
N ASN A 262 12.00 7.07 10.28
CA ASN A 262 11.16 6.08 9.60
C ASN A 262 9.81 5.89 10.30
N LEU A 263 9.34 6.88 11.06
CA LEU A 263 8.05 6.82 11.75
C LEU A 263 6.91 6.56 10.76
N PRO A 264 5.99 5.62 11.09
CA PRO A 264 4.80 5.42 10.30
C PRO A 264 3.93 6.69 10.32
N ILE A 265 3.41 7.09 9.16
CA ILE A 265 2.44 8.19 9.07
C ILE A 265 1.07 7.61 9.38
N PRO A 266 0.38 8.10 10.42
CA PRO A 266 -0.98 7.66 10.72
C PRO A 266 -1.93 8.05 9.57
N LEU A 267 -2.72 7.09 9.09
CA LEU A 267 -3.73 7.32 8.04
C LEU A 267 -5.01 8.01 8.55
N THR A 268 -5.14 8.18 9.86
CA THR A 268 -6.32 8.80 10.49
C THR A 268 -5.89 9.79 11.55
N SER A 269 -6.65 10.87 11.73
CA SER A 269 -6.42 11.88 12.75
C SER A 269 -6.30 11.26 14.16
N PHE A 270 -5.41 11.82 14.96
CA PHE A 270 -5.29 11.48 16.38
C PHE A 270 -6.18 12.42 17.19
N VAL A 271 -7.34 11.93 17.60
CA VAL A 271 -8.32 12.72 18.36
C VAL A 271 -8.22 12.41 19.84
N GLY A 272 -8.18 13.44 20.67
CA GLY A 272 -8.11 13.31 22.11
C GLY A 272 -6.69 13.03 22.64
N ARG A 273 -6.57 12.66 23.92
CA ARG A 273 -5.30 12.26 24.60
C ARG A 273 -4.21 13.32 24.59
N THR A 274 -4.60 14.58 24.63
CA THR A 274 -3.64 15.72 24.70
C THR A 274 -2.81 15.68 25.96
N GLU A 275 -3.40 15.30 27.09
CA GLU A 275 -2.72 15.19 28.38
C GLU A 275 -1.71 14.03 28.39
N GLU A 276 -2.10 12.86 27.88
CA GLU A 276 -1.24 11.68 27.79
C GLU A 276 -0.06 11.93 26.85
N THR A 277 -0.33 12.56 25.69
CA THR A 277 0.73 12.93 24.75
C THR A 277 1.70 13.92 25.39
N ALA A 278 1.21 14.93 26.10
CA ALA A 278 2.05 15.91 26.80
C ALA A 278 2.90 15.25 27.89
N ALA A 279 2.34 14.31 28.65
CA ALA A 279 3.04 13.60 29.72
C ALA A 279 4.15 12.67 29.14
N VAL A 280 3.87 11.92 28.09
CA VAL A 280 4.88 11.08 27.39
C VAL A 280 6.01 11.96 26.85
N LYS A 281 5.69 13.10 26.23
CA LYS A 281 6.68 14.06 25.73
C LYS A 281 7.52 14.66 26.83
N HIS A 282 6.93 14.92 28.01
CA HIS A 282 7.67 15.43 29.15
C HIS A 282 8.69 14.40 29.71
N LEU A 283 8.28 13.12 29.80
CA LEU A 283 9.15 12.03 30.26
C LEU A 283 10.33 11.78 29.31
N LEU A 284 10.11 11.87 27.99
CA LEU A 284 11.12 11.64 26.95
C LEU A 284 11.88 12.92 26.52
N ASN A 285 11.65 14.05 27.17
CA ASN A 285 12.37 15.27 26.84
C ASN A 285 13.86 15.17 27.26
N PRO A 286 14.82 15.18 26.32
CA PRO A 286 16.25 15.06 26.66
C PRO A 286 16.77 16.17 27.59
N LEU A 287 16.09 17.33 27.57
CA LEU A 287 16.50 18.49 28.39
C LEU A 287 15.88 18.51 29.80
N ALA A 288 14.78 17.79 30.01
CA ALA A 288 14.02 17.86 31.27
C ALA A 288 13.88 16.50 31.97
N GLY A 289 13.98 15.39 31.27
CA GLY A 289 13.70 14.05 31.76
C GLY A 289 14.94 13.21 32.03
N LYS A 290 14.92 12.42 33.12
CA LYS A 290 15.91 11.37 33.39
C LYS A 290 15.52 10.01 32.84
N THR A 291 14.37 9.92 32.15
CA THR A 291 13.80 8.66 31.62
C THR A 291 14.53 8.25 30.37
N ARG A 292 15.24 7.12 30.43
CA ARG A 292 15.91 6.54 29.25
C ARG A 292 15.14 5.37 28.68
N LEU A 293 14.25 4.75 29.44
CA LEU A 293 13.34 3.70 28.99
C LEU A 293 11.93 4.03 29.47
N LEU A 294 11.02 4.18 28.49
CA LEU A 294 9.60 4.39 28.74
C LEU A 294 8.81 3.26 28.09
N THR A 295 8.04 2.51 28.86
CA THR A 295 7.17 1.45 28.35
C THR A 295 5.71 1.88 28.48
N LEU A 296 5.05 2.02 27.32
CA LEU A 296 3.61 2.25 27.24
C LEU A 296 2.89 0.92 27.42
N THR A 297 2.20 0.73 28.54
CA THR A 297 1.51 -0.52 28.87
C THR A 297 0.00 -0.39 28.72
N GLY A 298 -0.72 -1.50 28.48
CA GLY A 298 -2.17 -1.52 28.43
C GLY A 298 -2.75 -2.62 27.53
N ALA A 299 -4.05 -2.81 27.59
CA ALA A 299 -4.75 -3.84 26.85
C ALA A 299 -4.58 -3.69 25.32
N GLY A 300 -4.79 -4.78 24.59
CA GLY A 300 -4.88 -4.72 23.10
C GLY A 300 -5.94 -3.71 22.66
N GLY A 301 -5.65 -2.90 21.64
CA GLY A 301 -6.57 -1.89 21.15
C GLY A 301 -6.67 -0.61 22.01
N SER A 302 -5.92 -0.48 23.12
CA SER A 302 -5.93 0.75 23.94
C SER A 302 -5.28 1.97 23.26
N GLY A 303 -4.71 1.82 22.05
CA GLY A 303 -4.10 2.92 21.30
C GLY A 303 -2.65 3.25 21.68
N LYS A 304 -1.91 2.32 22.31
CA LYS A 304 -0.49 2.48 22.65
C LYS A 304 0.38 2.89 21.47
N THR A 305 0.28 2.16 20.38
CA THR A 305 1.00 2.41 19.12
C THR A 305 0.72 3.81 18.58
N ARG A 306 -0.55 4.22 18.55
CA ARG A 306 -0.94 5.56 18.08
C ARG A 306 -0.43 6.69 18.97
N LEU A 307 -0.49 6.49 20.29
CA LEU A 307 0.07 7.45 21.25
C LEU A 307 1.59 7.55 21.11
N ALA A 308 2.28 6.41 20.92
CA ALA A 308 3.72 6.38 20.68
C ALA A 308 4.10 7.15 19.41
N ILE A 309 3.41 6.93 18.30
CA ILE A 309 3.67 7.63 17.03
C ILE A 309 3.44 9.13 17.19
N GLN A 310 2.33 9.54 17.81
CA GLN A 310 2.02 10.96 18.00
C GLN A 310 3.07 11.66 18.88
N ALA A 311 3.41 11.08 20.03
CA ALA A 311 4.42 11.64 20.92
C ALA A 311 5.80 11.69 20.25
N ALA A 312 6.15 10.65 19.51
CA ALA A 312 7.40 10.56 18.76
C ALA A 312 7.50 11.63 17.65
N THR A 313 6.41 11.84 16.89
CA THR A 313 6.34 12.87 15.87
C THR A 313 6.61 14.25 16.44
N ASP A 314 6.03 14.55 17.59
CA ASP A 314 6.21 15.83 18.28
C ASP A 314 7.63 16.00 18.88
N LEU A 315 8.38 14.90 19.05
CA LEU A 315 9.73 14.90 19.62
C LEU A 315 10.86 14.86 18.59
N ILE A 316 10.58 14.67 17.28
CA ILE A 316 11.60 14.53 16.24
C ILE A 316 12.66 15.64 16.33
N ASP A 317 12.24 16.89 16.55
CA ASP A 317 13.12 18.05 16.60
C ASP A 317 14.03 18.09 17.82
N ARG A 318 13.84 17.22 18.79
CA ARG A 318 14.61 17.18 20.03
C ARG A 318 15.74 16.15 20.01
N PHE A 319 15.77 15.27 19.02
CA PHE A 319 16.78 14.24 18.87
C PHE A 319 17.67 14.50 17.66
N ALA A 320 18.92 14.89 17.88
CA ALA A 320 19.86 15.26 16.82
C ALA A 320 20.12 14.16 15.80
N HIS A 321 19.98 12.88 16.20
CA HIS A 321 20.15 11.73 15.32
C HIS A 321 18.83 11.02 14.99
N GLY A 322 17.69 11.73 15.20
CA GLY A 322 16.38 11.31 14.75
C GLY A 322 15.61 10.42 15.73
N VAL A 323 14.44 10.03 15.26
CA VAL A 323 13.50 9.12 15.95
C VAL A 323 13.24 7.95 15.03
N TRP A 324 13.47 6.74 15.53
CA TRP A 324 13.44 5.52 14.71
C TRP A 324 12.42 4.54 15.24
N TRP A 325 11.63 3.98 14.31
CA TRP A 325 10.55 3.03 14.57
C TRP A 325 10.96 1.61 14.19
N VAL A 326 10.70 0.67 15.09
CA VAL A 326 10.91 -0.78 14.88
C VAL A 326 9.63 -1.50 15.27
N GLU A 327 9.01 -2.19 14.35
CA GLU A 327 7.83 -3.00 14.59
C GLU A 327 8.22 -4.46 14.76
N LEU A 328 7.80 -5.08 15.87
CA LEU A 328 8.10 -6.48 16.16
C LEU A 328 6.95 -7.44 15.82
N ALA A 329 5.78 -6.94 15.44
CA ALA A 329 4.55 -7.74 15.24
C ALA A 329 4.72 -8.97 14.33
N THR A 330 5.60 -8.89 13.33
CA THR A 330 5.85 -9.96 12.35
C THR A 330 6.96 -10.92 12.73
N LEU A 331 7.71 -10.62 13.80
CA LEU A 331 8.85 -11.43 14.22
C LEU A 331 8.37 -12.63 15.07
N THR A 332 9.03 -13.76 14.90
CA THR A 332 8.68 -15.00 15.60
C THR A 332 9.77 -15.50 16.54
N ALA A 333 10.98 -14.93 16.48
CA ALA A 333 12.13 -15.36 17.27
C ALA A 333 12.92 -14.18 17.82
N GLY A 334 13.43 -14.28 19.03
CA GLY A 334 14.12 -13.20 19.75
C GLY A 334 15.42 -12.75 19.11
N ASP A 335 16.13 -13.63 18.40
CA ASP A 335 17.36 -13.31 17.66
C ASP A 335 17.13 -12.36 16.47
N GLN A 336 15.88 -12.22 16.03
CA GLN A 336 15.49 -11.30 14.95
C GLN A 336 15.37 -9.85 15.40
N VAL A 337 15.22 -9.58 16.71
CA VAL A 337 15.00 -8.22 17.24
C VAL A 337 16.17 -7.29 16.89
N ALA A 338 17.40 -7.74 17.12
CA ALA A 338 18.61 -6.96 16.79
C ALA A 338 18.71 -6.67 15.28
N ARG A 339 18.32 -7.62 14.44
CA ARG A 339 18.28 -7.44 12.98
C ARG A 339 17.22 -6.43 12.55
N ALA A 340 16.06 -6.46 13.18
CA ALA A 340 14.99 -5.50 12.91
C ALA A 340 15.45 -4.06 13.25
N ILE A 341 16.13 -3.88 14.37
CA ILE A 341 16.71 -2.58 14.74
C ILE A 341 17.78 -2.17 13.74
N ALA A 342 18.70 -3.05 13.37
CA ALA A 342 19.74 -2.77 12.38
C ALA A 342 19.14 -2.35 11.03
N LYS A 343 18.12 -3.09 10.57
CA LYS A 343 17.38 -2.77 9.33
C LYS A 343 16.72 -1.40 9.42
N ALA A 344 16.04 -1.08 10.51
CA ALA A 344 15.39 0.21 10.71
C ALA A 344 16.40 1.37 10.68
N LEU A 345 17.58 1.17 11.25
CA LEU A 345 18.66 2.16 11.31
C LEU A 345 19.53 2.21 10.02
N GLY A 346 19.24 1.37 9.04
CA GLY A 346 20.03 1.29 7.79
C GLY A 346 21.42 0.71 7.97
N ILE A 347 21.65 -0.13 8.98
CA ILE A 347 22.95 -0.75 9.28
C ILE A 347 23.10 -2.03 8.46
N ALA A 348 24.11 -2.10 7.60
CA ALA A 348 24.42 -3.30 6.83
C ALA A 348 25.09 -4.37 7.70
N GLU A 349 24.69 -5.65 7.55
CA GLU A 349 25.37 -6.78 8.18
C GLU A 349 26.79 -6.95 7.62
N ARG A 350 27.75 -7.12 8.52
CA ARG A 350 29.16 -7.39 8.16
C ARG A 350 29.48 -8.86 8.44
N ALA A 351 30.18 -9.51 7.53
CA ALA A 351 30.42 -10.96 7.56
C ALA A 351 31.12 -11.50 8.83
N ASN A 352 31.79 -10.64 9.62
CA ASN A 352 32.57 -11.06 10.78
C ASN A 352 32.20 -10.32 12.08
N GLU A 353 31.06 -9.63 12.14
CA GLU A 353 30.64 -8.86 13.31
C GLU A 353 29.21 -9.25 13.71
N ALA A 354 28.99 -9.53 14.99
CA ALA A 354 27.64 -9.77 15.47
C ALA A 354 26.77 -8.53 15.25
N ILE A 355 25.59 -8.69 14.70
CA ILE A 355 24.68 -7.58 14.33
C ILE A 355 24.40 -6.65 15.51
N LEU A 356 24.28 -7.17 16.72
CA LEU A 356 24.09 -6.39 17.93
C LEU A 356 25.29 -5.47 18.20
N GLN A 357 26.51 -5.93 17.96
CA GLN A 357 27.71 -5.10 18.13
C GLN A 357 27.73 -3.95 17.11
N SER A 358 27.34 -4.21 15.86
CA SER A 358 27.21 -3.16 14.84
C SER A 358 26.15 -2.11 15.22
N VAL A 359 25.01 -2.54 15.81
CA VAL A 359 23.96 -1.63 16.33
C VAL A 359 24.50 -0.78 17.49
N ILE A 360 25.20 -1.39 18.46
CA ILE A 360 25.78 -0.68 19.58
C ILE A 360 26.83 0.35 19.11
N ASN A 361 27.73 -0.05 18.23
CA ASN A 361 28.75 0.83 17.67
C ASN A 361 28.13 2.03 16.92
N PHE A 362 27.01 1.82 16.26
CA PHE A 362 26.28 2.88 15.58
C PHE A 362 25.61 3.85 16.57
N LEU A 363 25.06 3.35 17.68
CA LEU A 363 24.28 4.11 18.66
C LEU A 363 25.11 4.77 19.75
N ALA A 364 26.38 4.37 19.98
CA ALA A 364 27.18 4.68 21.17
C ALA A 364 27.17 6.16 21.56
N ASP A 365 27.36 7.06 20.57
CA ASP A 365 27.49 8.49 20.82
C ASP A 365 26.34 9.32 20.25
N LYS A 366 25.20 8.68 19.91
CA LYS A 366 24.10 9.35 19.21
C LYS A 366 22.91 9.63 20.11
N PRO A 367 22.57 10.91 20.38
CA PRO A 367 21.28 11.29 20.95
C PRO A 367 20.14 10.92 19.96
N LEU A 368 19.44 9.81 20.23
CA LEU A 368 18.45 9.22 19.37
C LEU A 368 17.31 8.63 20.20
N LEU A 369 16.09 8.70 19.71
CA LEU A 369 14.94 7.98 20.26
C LEU A 369 14.64 6.75 19.40
N LEU A 370 14.72 5.57 20.02
CA LEU A 370 14.34 4.30 19.41
C LEU A 370 12.98 3.87 19.94
N ILE A 371 12.04 3.60 19.06
CA ILE A 371 10.71 3.13 19.41
C ILE A 371 10.59 1.67 18.98
N ILE A 372 10.23 0.80 19.91
CA ILE A 372 10.05 -0.63 19.67
C ILE A 372 8.58 -0.97 19.96
N ASP A 373 7.81 -1.23 18.91
CA ASP A 373 6.38 -1.49 19.00
C ASP A 373 6.05 -2.96 19.06
N ASN A 374 5.01 -3.29 19.82
CA ASN A 374 4.44 -4.64 19.94
C ASN A 374 5.40 -5.69 20.53
N CYS A 375 6.00 -5.35 21.70
CA CYS A 375 6.98 -6.21 22.37
C CYS A 375 6.37 -7.44 23.06
N GLU A 376 5.05 -7.53 23.20
CA GLU A 376 4.34 -8.50 24.06
C GLU A 376 4.61 -9.98 23.78
N HIS A 377 5.04 -10.34 22.58
CA HIS A 377 5.36 -11.73 22.23
C HIS A 377 6.85 -12.06 22.25
N LEU A 378 7.71 -11.04 22.48
CA LEU A 378 9.18 -11.17 22.56
C LEU A 378 9.75 -10.42 23.76
N VAL A 379 9.01 -10.35 24.89
CA VAL A 379 9.34 -9.54 26.08
C VAL A 379 10.75 -9.81 26.58
N GLU A 380 11.11 -11.09 26.82
CA GLU A 380 12.42 -11.47 27.37
C GLU A 380 13.58 -11.07 26.43
N ALA A 381 13.46 -11.35 25.14
CA ALA A 381 14.49 -11.03 24.16
C ALA A 381 14.63 -9.50 23.98
N THR A 382 13.52 -8.77 23.98
CA THR A 382 13.51 -7.32 23.90
C THR A 382 14.11 -6.72 25.18
N ALA A 383 13.77 -7.23 26.35
CA ALA A 383 14.32 -6.77 27.63
C ALA A 383 15.85 -6.92 27.69
N GLN A 384 16.38 -8.08 27.33
CA GLN A 384 17.83 -8.32 27.29
C GLN A 384 18.54 -7.37 26.33
N LEU A 385 17.98 -7.17 25.13
CA LEU A 385 18.55 -6.28 24.13
C LEU A 385 18.50 -4.82 24.60
N VAL A 386 17.38 -4.36 25.16
CA VAL A 386 17.19 -2.99 25.69
C VAL A 386 18.15 -2.71 26.82
N ASP A 387 18.32 -3.66 27.75
CA ASP A 387 19.28 -3.54 28.86
C ASP A 387 20.71 -3.37 28.35
N GLU A 388 21.13 -4.19 27.37
CA GLU A 388 22.45 -4.09 26.77
C GLU A 388 22.64 -2.77 25.99
N LEU A 389 21.66 -2.32 25.22
CA LEU A 389 21.71 -1.05 24.51
C LEU A 389 21.80 0.13 25.48
N LEU A 390 20.99 0.16 26.53
CA LEU A 390 21.00 1.25 27.53
C LEU A 390 22.26 1.28 28.36
N SER A 391 22.86 0.12 28.63
CA SER A 391 24.14 0.05 29.36
C SER A 391 25.33 0.60 28.57
N ARG A 392 25.31 0.44 27.25
CA ARG A 392 26.44 0.75 26.34
C ARG A 392 26.26 2.04 25.53
N CYS A 393 25.03 2.58 25.43
CA CYS A 393 24.70 3.77 24.64
C CYS A 393 24.12 4.85 25.54
N PRO A 394 24.95 5.73 26.20
CA PRO A 394 24.50 6.66 27.24
C PRO A 394 23.51 7.73 26.74
N HIS A 395 23.54 8.07 25.47
CA HIS A 395 22.68 9.10 24.88
C HIS A 395 21.40 8.55 24.22
N LEU A 396 21.22 7.21 24.21
CA LEU A 396 20.06 6.55 23.68
C LEU A 396 18.87 6.66 24.64
N GLN A 397 17.71 7.02 24.10
CA GLN A 397 16.41 6.85 24.77
C GLN A 397 15.59 5.82 24.01
N ILE A 398 14.83 5.01 24.75
CA ILE A 398 13.98 3.96 24.18
C ILE A 398 12.56 4.15 24.69
N MET A 399 11.61 4.07 23.77
CA MET A 399 10.18 3.94 24.07
C MET A 399 9.68 2.59 23.55
N THR A 400 8.99 1.84 24.38
CA THR A 400 8.42 0.55 23.97
C THR A 400 6.90 0.54 24.16
N THR A 401 6.21 -0.26 23.37
CA THR A 401 4.80 -0.59 23.60
C THR A 401 4.66 -2.08 23.89
N SER A 402 3.94 -2.41 24.94
CA SER A 402 3.72 -3.80 25.37
C SER A 402 2.41 -3.92 26.14
N ARG A 403 1.95 -5.14 26.37
CA ARG A 403 0.84 -5.41 27.30
C ARG A 403 1.32 -5.43 28.76
N GLU A 404 2.58 -5.75 28.97
CA GLU A 404 3.23 -5.87 30.28
C GLU A 404 4.58 -5.16 30.28
N ALA A 405 5.15 -4.96 31.47
CA ALA A 405 6.47 -4.37 31.66
C ALA A 405 7.57 -5.27 31.08
N LEU A 406 8.66 -4.66 30.60
CA LEU A 406 9.87 -5.39 30.22
C LEU A 406 10.71 -5.83 31.42
N ASN A 407 10.49 -5.23 32.59
CA ASN A 407 11.23 -5.46 33.85
C ASN A 407 12.75 -5.18 33.73
N VAL A 408 13.12 -4.16 32.98
CA VAL A 408 14.50 -3.68 32.80
C VAL A 408 14.82 -2.61 33.84
N GLY A 409 16.05 -2.59 34.31
CA GLY A 409 16.51 -1.57 35.30
C GLY A 409 16.33 -0.14 34.76
N GLY A 410 15.65 0.72 35.52
CA GLY A 410 15.40 2.11 35.12
C GLY A 410 14.19 2.30 34.20
N GLU A 411 13.40 1.27 33.98
CA GLU A 411 12.16 1.34 33.21
C GLU A 411 11.13 2.24 33.92
N THR A 412 10.54 3.16 33.14
CA THR A 412 9.38 3.95 33.55
C THR A 412 8.16 3.39 32.86
N LEU A 413 7.17 2.97 33.66
CA LEU A 413 5.91 2.43 33.11
C LEU A 413 4.89 3.56 32.97
N TRP A 414 4.25 3.61 31.80
CA TRP A 414 3.12 4.49 31.53
C TRP A 414 1.90 3.66 31.10
N PRO A 415 0.94 3.43 31.99
CA PRO A 415 -0.28 2.75 31.65
C PRO A 415 -1.17 3.63 30.77
N VAL A 416 -1.42 3.18 29.54
CA VAL A 416 -2.30 3.87 28.60
C VAL A 416 -3.76 3.54 28.94
N PRO A 417 -4.56 4.52 29.39
CA PRO A 417 -5.95 4.27 29.77
C PRO A 417 -6.78 3.85 28.54
N THR A 418 -7.83 3.10 28.77
CA THR A 418 -8.83 2.82 27.71
C THR A 418 -9.53 4.12 27.31
N LEU A 419 -9.95 4.20 26.03
CA LEU A 419 -10.76 5.35 25.58
C LEU A 419 -12.07 5.37 26.38
N THR A 420 -12.41 6.52 26.94
CA THR A 420 -13.71 6.78 27.54
C THR A 420 -14.76 6.80 26.41
N LEU A 421 -15.73 5.92 26.48
CA LEU A 421 -16.88 5.99 25.59
C LEU A 421 -17.73 7.20 25.99
N PRO A 422 -18.25 7.98 25.03
CA PRO A 422 -19.26 9.00 25.32
C PRO A 422 -20.46 8.35 26.02
N ASP A 423 -21.05 9.04 26.99
CA ASP A 423 -22.29 8.56 27.62
C ASP A 423 -23.35 8.34 26.54
N PRO A 424 -23.90 7.12 26.38
CA PRO A 424 -24.94 6.86 25.39
C PRO A 424 -26.17 7.77 25.50
N GLN A 425 -26.40 8.38 26.66
CA GLN A 425 -27.52 9.31 26.90
C GLN A 425 -27.17 10.77 26.54
N ALA A 426 -25.91 11.09 26.34
CA ALA A 426 -25.45 12.44 25.97
C ALA A 426 -25.32 12.65 24.45
N ILE A 427 -25.46 11.60 23.63
CA ILE A 427 -25.34 11.69 22.19
C ILE A 427 -26.68 12.12 21.58
N GLN A 428 -26.96 13.42 21.51
CA GLN A 428 -27.88 13.93 20.53
C GLN A 428 -27.16 13.98 19.16
N LEU A 429 -27.80 13.44 18.11
CA LEU A 429 -27.24 13.35 16.75
C LEU A 429 -26.71 14.69 16.20
N THR A 430 -27.17 15.81 16.73
CA THR A 430 -26.73 17.18 16.43
C THR A 430 -25.31 17.47 16.91
N ASP A 431 -24.86 16.89 18.02
CA ASP A 431 -23.53 17.14 18.57
C ASP A 431 -22.44 16.33 17.84
N LEU A 432 -22.81 15.18 17.25
CA LEU A 432 -21.91 14.39 16.40
C LEU A 432 -21.58 15.11 15.09
N LEU A 433 -22.53 15.80 14.48
CA LEU A 433 -22.32 16.55 13.23
C LEU A 433 -21.51 17.84 13.45
N LEU A 434 -21.53 18.42 14.64
CA LEU A 434 -20.76 19.61 14.99
C LEU A 434 -19.31 19.32 15.43
N GLN A 435 -18.97 18.06 15.73
CA GLN A 435 -17.59 17.62 16.00
C GLN A 435 -16.85 17.17 14.74
N PHE A 436 -17.56 17.02 13.62
CA PHE A 436 -17.00 16.64 12.32
C PHE A 436 -17.18 17.76 11.26
N ALA A 437 -17.64 18.95 11.66
CA ALA A 437 -17.62 20.18 10.89
C ALA A 437 -16.46 21.09 11.39
#